data_5f3a037e898b7b18312dc7664f3f23b1
#
_entry.id   5f3a037e898b7b18312dc7664f3f23b1
#
_cell.length_a   1.000
_cell.length_b   1.000
_cell.length_c   1.000
_cell.angle_alpha   90.00
_cell.angle_beta   90.00
_cell.angle_gamma   90.00
#
_symmetry.space_group_name_H-M   'P 1'
#
loop_
_entity.id
_entity.type
_entity.pdbx_description
1 polymer ?
#
loop_
_entity_poly.entity_id
_entity_poly.type
_entity_poly.pdbx_seq_one_letter_code
_entity_poly.pdbx_strand_id
1 'polypeptide(L)'
;MIFLLLLLWLIPVVVAVISRRYARPSLWRNTGIAFGLVVSPATLGLYALYFLGPIAALLGIVALPLHLLHGSPGYELAVRFGLVPSHTVVEGFMHLPIEAINGVIWSIVYGLVGWGIDAFGKSKHHGQSTTA
;
A
#
# COMPACT_ATOMS: atom_id res chain seq x y z
N MET A 1 15.20 10.94 -4.75
CA MET A 1 14.01 10.64 -3.90
C MET A 1 12.93 9.87 -4.66
N ILE A 2 12.44 10.34 -5.82
CA ILE A 2 11.38 9.67 -6.61
C ILE A 2 11.69 8.19 -6.89
N PHE A 3 12.89 7.87 -7.35
CA PHE A 3 13.30 6.49 -7.62
C PHE A 3 13.23 5.58 -6.40
N LEU A 4 13.54 6.09 -5.20
CA LEU A 4 13.42 5.32 -3.96
C LEU A 4 11.94 5.01 -3.65
N LEU A 5 11.04 5.96 -3.86
CA LEU A 5 9.60 5.75 -3.68
C LEU A 5 9.06 4.73 -4.69
N LEU A 6 9.54 4.75 -5.93
CA LEU A 6 9.16 3.76 -6.93
C LEU A 6 9.69 2.35 -6.60
N LEU A 7 10.87 2.23 -5.97
CA LEU A 7 11.40 0.94 -5.53
C LEU A 7 10.56 0.28 -4.45
N LEU A 8 9.74 1.04 -3.71
CA LEU A 8 8.84 0.48 -2.71
C LEU A 8 7.85 -0.54 -3.30
N TRP A 9 7.50 -0.43 -4.60
CA TRP A 9 6.67 -1.41 -5.29
C TRP A 9 7.27 -2.81 -5.35
N LEU A 10 8.58 -2.96 -5.15
CA LEU A 10 9.24 -4.26 -5.08
C LEU A 10 8.97 -4.99 -3.77
N ILE A 11 8.67 -4.28 -2.67
CA ILE A 11 8.47 -4.87 -1.35
C ILE A 11 7.35 -5.92 -1.36
N PRO A 12 6.11 -5.64 -1.81
CA PRO A 12 5.06 -6.65 -1.83
C PRO A 12 5.38 -7.81 -2.78
N VAL A 13 6.11 -7.57 -3.87
CA VAL A 13 6.55 -8.64 -4.78
C VAL A 13 7.53 -9.58 -4.08
N VAL A 14 8.54 -9.04 -3.39
CA VAL A 14 9.50 -9.84 -2.61
C VAL A 14 8.80 -10.62 -1.50
N VAL A 15 7.88 -9.97 -0.77
CA VAL A 15 7.10 -10.64 0.29
C VAL A 15 6.23 -11.74 -0.30
N ALA A 16 5.61 -11.54 -1.47
CA ALA A 16 4.83 -12.57 -2.15
C ALA A 16 5.70 -13.79 -2.52
N VAL A 17 6.89 -13.57 -3.08
CA VAL A 17 7.83 -14.64 -3.42
C VAL A 17 8.27 -15.43 -2.18
N ILE A 18 8.66 -14.72 -1.12
CA ILE A 18 9.07 -15.35 0.15
C ILE A 18 7.89 -16.10 0.78
N SER A 19 6.71 -15.48 0.86
CA SER A 19 5.53 -16.12 1.45
C SER A 19 5.07 -17.33 0.66
N ARG A 20 5.18 -17.31 -0.67
CA ARG A 20 4.89 -18.49 -1.51
C ARG A 20 5.80 -19.66 -1.18
N ARG A 21 7.06 -19.39 -0.84
CA ARG A 21 8.06 -20.43 -0.55
C ARG A 21 7.96 -20.98 0.88
N TYR A 22 7.77 -20.09 1.86
CA TYR A 22 7.90 -20.45 3.28
C TYR A 22 6.61 -20.34 4.10
N ALA A 23 5.63 -19.57 3.64
CA ALA A 23 4.42 -19.26 4.39
C ALA A 23 3.16 -19.32 3.50
N ARG A 24 3.09 -20.30 2.59
CA ARG A 24 2.03 -20.46 1.59
C ARG A 24 0.59 -20.29 2.13
N PRO A 25 0.25 -20.80 3.34
CA PRO A 25 -1.09 -20.62 3.91
C PRO A 25 -1.48 -19.17 4.24
N SER A 26 -0.51 -18.25 4.23
CA SER A 26 -0.67 -16.84 4.57
C SER A 26 -0.14 -15.92 3.46
N LEU A 27 -0.06 -16.43 2.23
CA LEU A 27 0.51 -15.73 1.09
C LEU A 27 -0.15 -14.37 0.86
N TRP A 28 -1.47 -14.37 0.73
CA TRP A 28 -2.21 -13.16 0.39
C TRP A 28 -2.28 -12.18 1.56
N ARG A 29 -2.43 -12.69 2.78
CA ARG A 29 -2.38 -11.86 3.98
C ARG A 29 -1.04 -11.11 4.09
N ASN A 30 0.07 -11.82 4.00
CA ASN A 30 1.40 -11.21 4.15
C ASN A 30 1.69 -10.22 3.01
N THR A 31 1.32 -10.58 1.78
CA THR A 31 1.45 -9.68 0.62
C THR A 31 0.59 -8.45 0.77
N GLY A 32 -0.65 -8.59 1.24
CA GLY A 32 -1.57 -7.48 1.50
C GLY A 32 -1.03 -6.53 2.56
N ILE A 33 -0.51 -7.05 3.68
CA ILE A 33 0.12 -6.22 4.72
C ILE A 33 1.30 -5.43 4.12
N ALA A 34 2.19 -6.10 3.40
CA ALA A 34 3.36 -5.45 2.78
C ALA A 34 2.95 -4.40 1.74
N PHE A 35 1.92 -4.68 0.93
CA PHE A 35 1.36 -3.72 -0.02
C PHE A 35 0.79 -2.50 0.70
N GLY A 36 -0.02 -2.72 1.75
CA GLY A 36 -0.61 -1.64 2.54
C GLY A 36 0.42 -0.71 3.17
N LEU A 37 1.55 -1.27 3.66
CA LEU A 37 2.64 -0.47 4.24
C LEU A 37 3.26 0.52 3.26
N VAL A 38 3.30 0.18 1.98
CA VAL A 38 4.06 0.96 0.98
C VAL A 38 3.19 1.66 -0.05
N VAL A 39 1.89 1.34 -0.15
CA VAL A 39 1.04 1.84 -1.24
C VAL A 39 0.94 3.36 -1.26
N SER A 40 0.81 4.02 -0.09
CA SER A 40 0.72 5.48 -0.03
C SER A 40 2.02 6.15 -0.49
N PRO A 41 3.20 5.90 0.09
CA PRO A 41 4.44 6.51 -0.39
C PRO A 41 4.80 6.07 -1.82
N ALA A 42 4.44 4.85 -2.24
CA ALA A 42 4.68 4.40 -3.60
C ALA A 42 3.80 5.12 -4.63
N THR A 43 2.53 5.41 -4.30
CA THR A 43 1.65 6.24 -5.14
C THR A 43 2.07 7.70 -5.16
N LEU A 44 2.62 8.23 -4.07
CA LEU A 44 3.25 9.55 -4.05
C LEU A 44 4.44 9.60 -5.03
N GLY A 45 5.26 8.55 -5.08
CA GLY A 45 6.35 8.43 -6.05
C GLY A 45 5.87 8.43 -7.50
N LEU A 46 4.76 7.72 -7.80
CA LEU A 46 4.13 7.75 -9.13
C LEU A 46 3.56 9.13 -9.45
N TYR A 47 2.85 9.76 -8.52
CA TYR A 47 2.34 11.11 -8.72
C TYR A 47 3.47 12.12 -8.96
N ALA A 48 4.58 12.01 -8.27
CA ALA A 48 5.74 12.88 -8.45
C ALA A 48 6.36 12.82 -9.86
N LEU A 49 6.06 11.79 -10.67
CA LEU A 49 6.43 11.73 -12.09
C LEU A 49 5.82 12.88 -12.90
N TYR A 50 4.70 13.45 -12.42
CA TYR A 50 4.08 14.62 -13.05
C TYR A 50 5.08 15.76 -13.29
N PHE A 51 6.06 15.93 -12.43
CA PHE A 51 7.05 17.01 -12.49
C PHE A 51 8.28 16.70 -13.35
N LEU A 52 8.39 15.49 -13.93
CA LEU A 52 9.58 15.06 -14.68
C LEU A 52 9.50 15.29 -16.20
N GLY A 53 8.38 15.80 -16.70
CA GLY A 53 8.20 16.12 -18.11
C GLY A 53 6.91 15.54 -18.70
N PRO A 54 6.57 15.89 -19.95
CA PRO A 54 5.23 15.68 -20.51
C PRO A 54 4.82 14.21 -20.59
N ILE A 55 5.71 13.30 -20.95
CA ILE A 55 5.40 11.86 -21.01
C ILE A 55 5.19 11.29 -19.60
N ALA A 56 6.08 11.62 -18.66
CA ALA A 56 5.98 11.18 -17.29
C ALA A 56 4.76 11.81 -16.57
N ALA A 57 4.36 13.02 -16.96
CA ALA A 57 3.19 13.70 -16.43
C ALA A 57 1.89 12.91 -16.67
N LEU A 58 1.75 12.20 -17.78
CA LEU A 58 0.57 11.36 -18.03
C LEU A 58 0.43 10.26 -16.97
N LEU A 59 1.53 9.60 -16.59
CA LEU A 59 1.53 8.61 -15.52
C LEU A 59 1.22 9.24 -14.17
N GLY A 60 1.75 10.44 -13.89
CA GLY A 60 1.47 11.19 -12.68
C GLY A 60 -0.01 11.58 -12.55
N ILE A 61 -0.65 12.01 -13.65
CA ILE A 61 -2.09 12.33 -13.68
C ILE A 61 -2.93 11.09 -13.36
N VAL A 62 -2.62 9.94 -13.97
CA VAL A 62 -3.33 8.68 -13.69
C VAL A 62 -3.10 8.22 -12.26
N ALA A 63 -1.93 8.46 -11.70
CA ALA A 63 -1.61 8.10 -10.33
C ALA A 63 -2.27 9.02 -9.27
N LEU A 64 -2.69 10.23 -9.63
CA LEU A 64 -3.28 11.20 -8.72
C LEU A 64 -4.48 10.67 -7.93
N PRO A 65 -5.52 10.05 -8.55
CA PRO A 65 -6.65 9.50 -7.80
C PRO A 65 -6.22 8.41 -6.81
N LEU A 66 -5.27 7.56 -7.20
CA LEU A 66 -4.72 6.51 -6.33
C LEU A 66 -3.97 7.11 -5.14
N HIS A 67 -3.19 8.16 -5.38
CA HIS A 67 -2.47 8.86 -4.32
C HIS A 67 -3.44 9.56 -3.36
N LEU A 68 -4.47 10.24 -3.86
CA LEU A 68 -5.48 10.87 -3.03
C LEU A 68 -6.23 9.84 -2.17
N LEU A 69 -6.62 8.70 -2.75
CA LEU A 69 -7.30 7.64 -2.02
C LEU A 69 -6.44 7.08 -0.87
N HIS A 70 -5.15 6.82 -1.13
CA HIS A 70 -4.27 6.19 -0.15
C HIS A 70 -3.62 7.19 0.81
N GLY A 71 -3.48 8.45 0.41
CA GLY A 71 -2.85 9.51 1.20
C GLY A 71 -3.81 10.23 2.16
N SER A 72 -5.07 10.43 1.76
CA SER A 72 -6.01 11.27 2.51
C SER A 72 -6.33 10.77 3.94
N PRO A 73 -6.53 9.48 4.22
CA PRO A 73 -6.87 9.06 5.59
C PRO A 73 -5.77 9.40 6.59
N GLY A 74 -4.51 9.20 6.22
CA GLY A 74 -3.37 9.54 7.07
C GLY A 74 -3.19 11.03 7.27
N TYR A 75 -3.45 11.84 6.22
CA TYR A 75 -3.43 13.29 6.34
C TYR A 75 -4.47 13.80 7.33
N GLU A 76 -5.73 13.38 7.19
CA GLU A 76 -6.81 13.79 8.07
C GLU A 76 -6.54 13.42 9.54
N LEU A 77 -6.03 12.22 9.79
CA LEU A 77 -5.67 11.80 11.14
C LEU A 77 -4.44 12.55 11.67
N ALA A 78 -3.43 12.78 10.83
CA ALA A 78 -2.24 13.54 11.24
C ALA A 78 -2.60 14.97 11.65
N VAL A 79 -3.50 15.63 10.91
CA VAL A 79 -4.04 16.95 11.27
C VAL A 79 -4.84 16.88 12.57
N ARG A 80 -5.73 15.88 12.70
CA ARG A 80 -6.57 15.71 13.90
C ARG A 80 -5.76 15.47 15.17
N PHE A 81 -4.63 14.78 15.06
CA PHE A 81 -3.70 14.57 16.19
C PHE A 81 -2.69 15.70 16.40
N GLY A 82 -2.77 16.77 15.61
CA GLY A 82 -1.85 17.91 15.72
C GLY A 82 -0.42 17.60 15.25
N LEU A 83 -0.20 16.53 14.50
CA LEU A 83 1.11 16.15 13.98
C LEU A 83 1.49 16.98 12.73
N VAL A 84 0.47 17.49 12.02
CA VAL A 84 0.62 18.33 10.83
C VAL A 84 -0.37 19.50 10.96
N PRO A 85 0.05 20.73 10.65
CA PRO A 85 -0.85 21.88 10.65
C PRO A 85 -1.96 21.73 9.57
N SER A 86 -3.18 22.15 9.91
CA SER A 86 -4.28 22.18 8.94
C SER A 86 -4.03 23.26 7.89
N HIS A 87 -4.50 23.01 6.65
CA HIS A 87 -4.45 23.96 5.52
C HIS A 87 -3.04 24.40 5.07
N THR A 88 -2.01 23.63 5.41
CA THR A 88 -0.65 23.88 4.92
C THR A 88 -0.26 22.93 3.82
N VAL A 89 0.59 23.38 2.91
CA VAL A 89 1.26 22.48 1.96
C VAL A 89 2.20 21.59 2.75
N VAL A 90 2.02 20.27 2.62
CA VAL A 90 2.85 19.28 3.31
C VAL A 90 4.17 19.15 2.56
N GLU A 91 5.26 19.46 3.24
CA GLU A 91 6.59 19.42 2.65
C GLU A 91 7.58 18.63 3.52
N GLY A 92 8.55 18.01 2.86
CA GLY A 92 9.68 17.36 3.54
C GLY A 92 9.29 16.32 4.57
N PHE A 93 9.77 16.49 5.80
CA PHE A 93 9.58 15.54 6.90
C PHE A 93 8.13 15.48 7.43
N MET A 94 7.29 16.45 7.11
CA MET A 94 5.87 16.43 7.49
C MET A 94 5.09 15.29 6.82
N HIS A 95 5.61 14.71 5.72
CA HIS A 95 5.03 13.52 5.12
C HIS A 95 5.21 12.26 5.99
N LEU A 96 6.23 12.18 6.83
CA LEU A 96 6.54 10.97 7.59
C LEU A 96 5.38 10.49 8.49
N PRO A 97 4.78 11.34 9.35
CA PRO A 97 3.65 10.91 10.17
C PRO A 97 2.44 10.53 9.32
N ILE A 98 2.19 11.23 8.21
CA ILE A 98 1.09 10.91 7.29
C ILE A 98 1.29 9.53 6.69
N GLU A 99 2.47 9.27 6.14
CA GLU A 99 2.80 7.99 5.50
C GLU A 99 2.84 6.83 6.50
N ALA A 100 3.29 7.08 7.73
CA ALA A 100 3.25 6.08 8.79
C ALA A 100 1.81 5.68 9.16
N ILE A 101 0.91 6.66 9.31
CA ILE A 101 -0.51 6.42 9.60
C ILE A 101 -1.17 5.70 8.43
N ASN A 102 -0.93 6.14 7.18
CA ASN A 102 -1.45 5.47 5.99
C ASN A 102 -0.95 4.02 5.90
N GLY A 103 0.33 3.79 6.14
CA GLY A 103 0.92 2.46 6.16
C GLY A 103 0.20 1.52 7.12
N VAL A 104 -0.11 1.98 8.34
CA VAL A 104 -0.87 1.19 9.32
C VAL A 104 -2.30 0.92 8.83
N ILE A 105 -3.04 1.95 8.40
CA ILE A 105 -4.42 1.82 7.93
C ILE A 105 -4.51 0.83 6.78
N TRP A 106 -3.72 1.04 5.74
CA TRP A 106 -3.78 0.22 4.54
C TRP A 106 -3.22 -1.18 4.74
N SER A 107 -2.27 -1.38 5.67
CA SER A 107 -1.83 -2.72 6.07
C SER A 107 -2.95 -3.53 6.69
N ILE A 108 -3.78 -2.90 7.53
CA ILE A 108 -4.94 -3.56 8.12
C ILE A 108 -5.95 -3.90 7.01
N VAL A 109 -6.30 -2.94 6.16
CA VAL A 109 -7.29 -3.13 5.09
C VAL A 109 -6.87 -4.25 4.14
N TYR A 110 -5.68 -4.13 3.54
CA TYR A 110 -5.20 -5.13 2.58
C TYR A 110 -4.81 -6.46 3.24
N GLY A 111 -4.36 -6.42 4.49
CA GLY A 111 -4.11 -7.62 5.29
C GLY A 111 -5.38 -8.43 5.55
N LEU A 112 -6.49 -7.76 5.87
CA LEU A 112 -7.81 -8.40 6.05
C LEU A 112 -8.34 -8.97 4.74
N VAL A 113 -8.22 -8.24 3.63
CA VAL A 113 -8.59 -8.74 2.29
C VAL A 113 -7.77 -9.99 1.95
N GLY A 114 -6.44 -9.93 2.13
CA GLY A 114 -5.56 -11.07 1.89
C GLY A 114 -5.86 -12.26 2.80
N TRP A 115 -6.17 -12.03 4.08
CA TRP A 115 -6.61 -13.07 5.00
C TRP A 115 -7.90 -13.75 4.54
N GLY A 116 -8.87 -12.97 4.06
CA GLY A 116 -10.10 -13.51 3.48
C GLY A 116 -9.82 -14.42 2.29
N ILE A 117 -8.95 -14.01 1.35
CA ILE A 117 -8.55 -14.83 0.20
C ILE A 117 -7.89 -16.15 0.64
N ASP A 118 -6.97 -16.09 1.62
CA ASP A 118 -6.29 -17.27 2.17
C ASP A 118 -7.31 -18.22 2.86
N ALA A 119 -8.31 -17.69 3.57
CA ALA A 119 -9.35 -18.47 4.22
C ALA A 119 -10.27 -19.19 3.22
N PHE A 120 -10.73 -18.49 2.18
CA PHE A 120 -11.56 -19.08 1.12
C PHE A 120 -10.80 -20.14 0.30
N GLY A 121 -9.50 -19.96 0.09
CA GLY A 121 -8.67 -20.96 -0.58
C GLY A 121 -8.59 -22.28 0.17
N LYS A 122 -8.54 -22.24 1.51
CA LYS A 122 -8.49 -23.45 2.36
C LYS A 122 -9.80 -24.24 2.34
N SER A 123 -10.95 -23.58 2.32
CA SER A 123 -12.25 -24.24 2.36
C SER A 123 -12.52 -25.10 1.12
N LYS A 124 -12.02 -24.71 -0.05
CA LYS A 124 -12.16 -25.47 -1.30
C LYS A 124 -11.39 -26.79 -1.31
N HIS A 125 -10.24 -26.85 -0.64
CA HIS A 125 -9.44 -28.08 -0.58
C HIS A 125 -10.01 -29.14 0.38
N HIS A 126 -10.72 -28.76 1.42
CA HIS A 126 -11.36 -29.69 2.36
C HIS A 126 -12.62 -30.36 1.76
N GLY A 127 -13.35 -29.66 0.89
CA GLY A 127 -14.55 -30.21 0.26
C GLY A 127 -14.29 -31.29 -0.82
N GLN A 128 -13.07 -31.36 -1.35
CA GLN A 128 -12.71 -32.34 -2.39
C GLN A 128 -12.18 -33.66 -1.81
N SER A 129 -11.76 -33.70 -0.54
CA SER A 129 -11.22 -34.92 0.09
C SER A 129 -12.30 -35.83 0.72
N THR A 130 -13.56 -35.39 0.76
CA THR A 130 -14.69 -36.14 1.35
C THR A 130 -15.54 -36.89 0.31
N THR A 131 -15.22 -36.81 -0.98
CA THR A 131 -15.98 -37.46 -2.08
C THR A 131 -15.19 -38.57 -2.79
N ALA A 132 -14.11 -39.08 -2.20
CA ALA A 132 -13.35 -40.26 -2.70
C ALA A 132 -13.45 -41.44 -1.67
#